data_48590dd26af693e596d5299e77b22e29
#
_entry.id   48590dd26af693e596d5299e77b22e29
#
_cell.length_a   1.000
_cell.length_b   1.000
_cell.length_c   1.000
_cell.angle_alpha   90.00
_cell.angle_beta   90.00
_cell.angle_gamma   90.00
#
_symmetry.space_group_name_H-M   'P 1'
#
loop_
_entity.id
_entity.type
_entity.pdbx_description
1 polymer ?
#
loop_
_entity_poly.entity_id
_entity_poly.type
_entity_poly.pdbx_seq_one_letter_code
_entity_poly.pdbx_strand_id
1 'polypeptide(L)'
;MARPFLKWAGGKRQLMNEIEARLPSDIEECKSYIEPFVGGGAVLFHLLETRTFEEVHISDINPELILCYRTLKSDAISVIKHLSKMIESYPTEQDQRKESYYAIRQDWNSNVGKIPSLSKTQMAKRTAKTLFLNKTCFNGLFRVNSKGEFNVPIGSYVNPSFPSSEDLLEVQSALQSVTIHEAPFEECENWIDGTSFVYFDPPYRPLSATSHFVSYSKGDFNDEDQKRLAMFFRTLDKTGAKLLLSNSDPKNTNPDDEFFDNLYSKFTIDRVSANRAINSKGLKRGPINELLIRNYP
;
A
#
# COMPACT_ATOMS: atom_id res chain seq x y z
N MET A 1 -13.87 -6.48 11.54
CA MET A 1 -13.35 -5.21 10.96
C MET A 1 -12.09 -5.52 10.16
N ALA A 2 -12.18 -5.41 8.84
CA ALA A 2 -11.05 -5.71 7.94
C ALA A 2 -9.88 -4.73 8.16
N ARG A 3 -8.65 -5.25 8.08
CA ARG A 3 -7.42 -4.48 8.30
C ARG A 3 -6.37 -4.86 7.26
N PRO A 4 -5.36 -4.00 7.02
CA PRO A 4 -4.23 -4.34 6.18
C PRO A 4 -3.60 -5.68 6.58
N PHE A 5 -3.61 -6.63 5.66
CA PHE A 5 -3.10 -7.99 5.87
C PHE A 5 -1.57 -8.10 5.69
N LEU A 6 -0.97 -7.11 5.01
CA LEU A 6 0.47 -6.95 4.82
C LEU A 6 0.98 -5.70 5.54
N LYS A 7 2.24 -5.75 5.98
CA LYS A 7 3.00 -4.52 6.23
C LYS A 7 3.45 -3.96 4.88
N TRP A 8 3.09 -2.73 4.61
CA TRP A 8 3.47 -2.05 3.37
C TRP A 8 4.12 -0.72 3.67
N ALA A 9 5.14 -0.34 2.89
CA ALA A 9 5.79 0.96 3.05
C ALA A 9 4.77 2.09 2.83
N GLY A 10 4.84 3.14 3.62
CA GLY A 10 3.91 4.27 3.51
C GLY A 10 2.54 4.08 4.17
N GLY A 11 2.35 3.02 4.99
CA GLY A 11 1.05 2.76 5.64
C GLY A 11 0.47 3.96 6.39
N LYS A 12 -0.78 4.34 6.08
CA LYS A 12 -1.46 5.58 6.51
C LYS A 12 -2.14 5.53 7.87
N ARG A 13 -1.90 4.48 8.66
CA ARG A 13 -2.59 4.29 9.95
C ARG A 13 -2.44 5.49 10.90
N GLN A 14 -1.30 6.16 10.89
CA GLN A 14 -1.04 7.32 11.75
C GLN A 14 -1.67 8.61 11.21
N LEU A 15 -1.94 8.67 9.91
CA LEU A 15 -2.59 9.80 9.25
C LEU A 15 -4.09 9.63 9.12
N MET A 16 -4.67 8.53 9.57
CA MET A 16 -6.07 8.23 9.30
C MET A 16 -7.02 9.33 9.83
N ASN A 17 -6.76 9.85 11.02
CA ASN A 17 -7.56 10.95 11.59
C ASN A 17 -7.45 12.23 10.76
N GLU A 18 -6.26 12.51 10.21
CA GLU A 18 -6.02 13.68 9.36
C GLU A 18 -6.67 13.53 7.98
N ILE A 19 -6.67 12.30 7.45
CA ILE A 19 -7.36 11.96 6.20
C ILE A 19 -8.87 12.07 6.41
N GLU A 20 -9.40 11.47 7.47
CA GLU A 20 -10.83 11.50 7.80
C GLU A 20 -11.34 12.94 7.97
N ALA A 21 -10.58 13.81 8.67
CA ALA A 21 -10.93 15.21 8.86
C ALA A 21 -10.92 16.05 7.56
N ARG A 22 -10.35 15.50 6.48
CA ARG A 22 -10.21 16.16 5.18
C ARG A 22 -10.96 15.44 4.06
N LEU A 23 -11.80 14.49 4.38
CA LEU A 23 -12.74 13.95 3.41
C LEU A 23 -13.69 15.07 2.95
N PRO A 24 -14.19 15.04 1.71
CA PRO A 24 -15.16 16.02 1.26
C PRO A 24 -16.41 16.01 2.15
N SER A 25 -16.98 17.17 2.44
CA SER A 25 -18.18 17.28 3.28
C SER A 25 -19.40 16.55 2.70
N ASP A 26 -19.38 16.32 1.38
CA ASP A 26 -20.38 15.61 0.60
C ASP A 26 -19.92 14.17 0.23
N ILE A 27 -19.03 13.57 1.02
CA ILE A 27 -18.50 12.21 0.77
C ILE A 27 -19.61 11.15 0.66
N GLU A 28 -20.69 11.32 1.38
CA GLU A 28 -21.86 10.41 1.34
C GLU A 28 -22.66 10.52 0.03
N GLU A 29 -22.42 11.55 -0.77
CA GLU A 29 -23.00 11.73 -2.11
C GLU A 29 -22.10 11.11 -3.18
N CYS A 30 -20.86 10.78 -2.86
CA CYS A 30 -19.95 10.11 -3.78
C CYS A 30 -20.41 8.67 -4.01
N LYS A 31 -20.64 8.31 -5.28
CA LYS A 31 -21.09 6.98 -5.66
C LYS A 31 -19.95 5.98 -5.78
N SER A 32 -18.78 6.44 -6.20
CA SER A 32 -17.63 5.57 -6.39
C SER A 32 -16.41 6.02 -5.58
N TYR A 33 -15.65 5.02 -5.10
CA TYR A 33 -14.36 5.21 -4.46
C TYR A 33 -13.25 4.57 -5.29
N ILE A 34 -12.19 5.33 -5.57
CA ILE A 34 -11.06 4.87 -6.36
C ILE A 34 -9.74 5.08 -5.61
N GLU A 35 -8.89 4.04 -5.48
CA GLU A 35 -7.57 4.09 -4.85
C GLU A 35 -6.51 3.49 -5.79
N PRO A 36 -5.86 4.32 -6.66
CA PRO A 36 -4.95 3.84 -7.70
C PRO A 36 -3.54 3.49 -7.21
N PHE A 37 -3.23 3.68 -5.94
CA PHE A 37 -2.00 3.24 -5.26
C PHE A 37 -2.36 2.53 -3.96
N VAL A 38 -3.12 1.43 -4.06
CA VAL A 38 -3.75 0.82 -2.87
C VAL A 38 -2.74 0.35 -1.83
N GLY A 39 -1.54 -0.09 -2.23
CA GLY A 39 -0.54 -0.57 -1.30
C GLY A 39 -1.11 -1.55 -0.27
N GLY A 40 -0.95 -1.26 1.02
CA GLY A 40 -1.50 -2.08 2.11
C GLY A 40 -3.00 -1.95 2.35
N GLY A 41 -3.69 -0.99 1.70
CA GLY A 41 -5.13 -0.78 1.80
C GLY A 41 -5.60 -0.16 3.11
N ALA A 42 -4.78 0.67 3.75
CA ALA A 42 -5.15 1.26 5.04
C ALA A 42 -6.35 2.19 4.91
N VAL A 43 -6.41 3.01 3.86
CA VAL A 43 -7.53 3.93 3.58
C VAL A 43 -8.71 3.16 3.01
N LEU A 44 -8.46 2.21 2.09
CA LEU A 44 -9.49 1.32 1.56
C LEU A 44 -10.33 0.68 2.68
N PHE A 45 -9.68 -0.07 3.60
CA PHE A 45 -10.42 -0.79 4.64
C PHE A 45 -11.10 0.15 5.63
N HIS A 46 -10.53 1.31 5.90
CA HIS A 46 -11.17 2.33 6.73
C HIS A 46 -12.45 2.88 6.08
N LEU A 47 -12.39 3.23 4.79
CA LEU A 47 -13.55 3.76 4.08
C LEU A 47 -14.64 2.71 3.84
N LEU A 48 -14.26 1.47 3.54
CA LEU A 48 -15.23 0.36 3.41
C LEU A 48 -15.97 0.07 4.73
N GLU A 49 -15.39 0.41 5.87
CA GLU A 49 -16.04 0.25 7.16
C GLU A 49 -16.96 1.42 7.53
N THR A 50 -16.55 2.64 7.16
CA THR A 50 -17.19 3.88 7.63
C THR A 50 -18.13 4.50 6.59
N ARG A 51 -18.07 4.07 5.33
CA ARG A 51 -18.81 4.66 4.19
C ARG A 51 -19.40 3.58 3.30
N THR A 52 -20.39 3.96 2.51
CA THR A 52 -21.01 3.09 1.51
C THR A 52 -20.84 3.71 0.12
N PHE A 53 -20.27 2.93 -0.81
CA PHE A 53 -20.11 3.33 -2.20
C PHE A 53 -20.83 2.29 -3.09
N GLU A 54 -21.38 2.75 -4.21
CA GLU A 54 -21.99 1.87 -5.22
C GLU A 54 -20.89 1.06 -5.94
N GLU A 55 -19.74 1.69 -6.19
CA GLU A 55 -18.58 1.09 -6.85
C GLU A 55 -17.29 1.41 -6.11
N VAL A 56 -16.41 0.41 -6.00
CA VAL A 56 -15.08 0.58 -5.42
C VAL A 56 -14.05 -0.04 -6.33
N HIS A 57 -13.08 0.77 -6.78
CA HIS A 57 -11.99 0.35 -7.64
C HIS A 57 -10.65 0.59 -6.96
N ILE A 58 -9.81 -0.43 -6.92
CA ILE A 58 -8.43 -0.30 -6.44
C ILE A 58 -7.46 -0.76 -7.52
N SER A 59 -6.29 -0.12 -7.56
CA SER A 59 -5.20 -0.59 -8.41
C SER A 59 -3.83 -0.41 -7.78
N ASP A 60 -2.88 -1.19 -8.28
CA ASP A 60 -1.46 -1.07 -7.99
C ASP A 60 -0.69 -1.69 -9.16
N ILE A 61 0.52 -1.21 -9.42
CA ILE A 61 1.39 -1.78 -10.46
C ILE A 61 2.11 -3.05 -9.99
N ASN A 62 2.05 -3.38 -8.70
CA ASN A 62 2.75 -4.52 -8.13
C ASN A 62 1.92 -5.80 -8.30
N PRO A 63 2.30 -6.72 -9.20
CA PRO A 63 1.53 -7.91 -9.51
C PRO A 63 1.40 -8.88 -8.32
N GLU A 64 2.40 -8.92 -7.42
CA GLU A 64 2.37 -9.78 -6.24
C GLU A 64 1.39 -9.27 -5.19
N LEU A 65 1.29 -7.95 -5.05
CA LEU A 65 0.31 -7.33 -4.18
C LEU A 65 -1.12 -7.57 -4.71
N ILE A 66 -1.33 -7.31 -6.00
CA ILE A 66 -2.63 -7.53 -6.64
C ILE A 66 -3.03 -9.02 -6.62
N LEU A 67 -2.05 -9.94 -6.79
CA LEU A 67 -2.31 -11.37 -6.59
C LEU A 67 -2.84 -11.65 -5.18
N CYS A 68 -2.25 -11.04 -4.14
CA CYS A 68 -2.70 -11.24 -2.76
C CYS A 68 -4.16 -10.75 -2.58
N TYR A 69 -4.49 -9.55 -3.07
CA TYR A 69 -5.85 -9.01 -3.02
C TYR A 69 -6.85 -9.92 -3.74
N ARG A 70 -6.57 -10.29 -4.99
CA ARG A 70 -7.45 -11.15 -5.80
C ARG A 70 -7.64 -12.54 -5.20
N THR A 71 -6.56 -13.12 -4.65
CA THR A 71 -6.61 -14.45 -4.03
C THR A 71 -7.38 -14.42 -2.72
N LEU A 72 -7.16 -13.42 -1.86
CA LEU A 72 -7.93 -13.27 -0.62
C LEU A 72 -9.40 -13.01 -0.92
N LYS A 73 -9.73 -12.17 -1.90
CA LYS A 73 -11.12 -11.95 -2.34
C LYS A 73 -11.80 -13.26 -2.74
N SER A 74 -11.12 -14.12 -3.50
CA SER A 74 -11.73 -15.31 -4.10
C SER A 74 -11.66 -16.55 -3.22
N ASP A 75 -10.59 -16.76 -2.44
CA ASP A 75 -10.32 -18.00 -1.69
C ASP A 75 -9.39 -17.77 -0.48
N ALA A 76 -9.85 -17.01 0.51
CA ALA A 76 -9.11 -16.79 1.76
C ALA A 76 -8.91 -18.10 2.54
N ILE A 77 -9.85 -19.06 2.45
CA ILE A 77 -9.76 -20.34 3.17
C ILE A 77 -8.52 -21.13 2.76
N SER A 78 -8.24 -21.23 1.46
CA SER A 78 -7.02 -21.90 0.98
C SER A 78 -5.74 -21.15 1.40
N VAL A 79 -5.76 -19.81 1.42
CA VAL A 79 -4.63 -19.01 1.91
C VAL A 79 -4.39 -19.29 3.40
N ILE A 80 -5.44 -19.25 4.23
CA ILE A 80 -5.40 -19.56 5.66
C ILE A 80 -4.79 -20.95 5.88
N LYS A 81 -5.31 -21.97 5.18
CA LYS A 81 -4.81 -23.35 5.29
C LYS A 81 -3.30 -23.45 5.02
N HIS A 82 -2.79 -22.77 3.99
CA HIS A 82 -1.36 -22.79 3.68
C HIS A 82 -0.53 -21.98 4.66
N LEU A 83 -1.04 -20.82 5.12
CA LEU A 83 -0.37 -19.95 6.08
C LEU A 83 -0.27 -20.64 7.45
N SER A 84 -1.35 -21.23 7.96
CA SER A 84 -1.37 -21.96 9.24
C SER A 84 -0.35 -23.07 9.27
N LYS A 85 -0.23 -23.88 8.21
CA LYS A 85 0.80 -24.92 8.12
C LYS A 85 2.22 -24.38 8.22
N MET A 86 2.51 -23.23 7.61
CA MET A 86 3.83 -22.60 7.72
C MET A 86 4.08 -22.04 9.12
N ILE A 87 3.05 -21.49 9.78
CA ILE A 87 3.14 -20.99 11.16
C ILE A 87 3.37 -22.14 12.13
N GLU A 88 2.60 -23.22 12.04
CA GLU A 88 2.71 -24.41 12.89
C GLU A 88 4.10 -25.08 12.78
N SER A 89 4.68 -25.07 11.57
CA SER A 89 6.01 -25.62 11.31
C SER A 89 7.16 -24.64 11.56
N TYR A 90 6.87 -23.39 11.96
CA TYR A 90 7.90 -22.37 12.14
C TYR A 90 8.68 -22.61 13.43
N PRO A 91 10.01 -22.86 13.36
CA PRO A 91 10.78 -23.29 14.51
C PRO A 91 10.92 -22.20 15.58
N THR A 92 11.13 -22.61 16.83
CA THR A 92 11.45 -21.71 17.95
C THR A 92 12.94 -21.33 17.98
N GLU A 93 13.80 -22.23 17.53
CA GLU A 93 15.24 -22.02 17.47
C GLU A 93 15.65 -21.07 16.35
N GLN A 94 16.58 -20.16 16.62
CA GLN A 94 16.95 -19.08 15.71
C GLN A 94 17.54 -19.59 14.39
N ASP A 95 18.45 -20.55 14.44
CA ASP A 95 19.10 -21.06 13.22
C ASP A 95 18.11 -21.85 12.37
N GLN A 96 17.26 -22.65 12.98
CA GLN A 96 16.20 -23.37 12.27
C GLN A 96 15.16 -22.40 11.66
N ARG A 97 14.82 -21.30 12.36
CA ARG A 97 13.98 -20.24 11.78
C ARG A 97 14.60 -19.63 10.54
N LYS A 98 15.91 -19.38 10.58
CA LYS A 98 16.66 -18.84 9.45
C LYS A 98 16.65 -19.79 8.26
N GLU A 99 16.88 -21.07 8.48
CA GLU A 99 16.82 -22.11 7.44
C GLU A 99 15.41 -22.19 6.84
N SER A 100 14.38 -22.28 7.65
CA SER A 100 12.98 -22.32 7.22
C SER A 100 12.60 -21.07 6.41
N TYR A 101 12.96 -19.88 6.88
CA TYR A 101 12.73 -18.63 6.19
C TYR A 101 13.35 -18.63 4.79
N TYR A 102 14.63 -18.99 4.67
CA TYR A 102 15.32 -18.97 3.39
C TYR A 102 14.82 -20.05 2.43
N ALA A 103 14.39 -21.21 2.94
CA ALA A 103 13.74 -22.24 2.13
C ALA A 103 12.40 -21.75 1.54
N ILE A 104 11.56 -21.10 2.36
CA ILE A 104 10.30 -20.50 1.89
C ILE A 104 10.58 -19.38 0.88
N ARG A 105 11.58 -18.53 1.11
CA ARG A 105 11.98 -17.46 0.20
C ARG A 105 12.46 -18.01 -1.14
N GLN A 106 13.27 -19.06 -1.13
CA GLN A 106 13.76 -19.73 -2.34
C GLN A 106 12.60 -20.34 -3.15
N ASP A 107 11.66 -21.00 -2.47
CA ASP A 107 10.47 -21.55 -3.13
C ASP A 107 9.56 -20.44 -3.68
N TRP A 108 9.43 -19.31 -3.00
CA TRP A 108 8.73 -18.13 -3.53
C TRP A 108 9.44 -17.62 -4.80
N ASN A 109 10.76 -17.49 -4.77
CA ASN A 109 11.57 -16.97 -5.88
C ASN A 109 11.58 -17.89 -7.11
N SER A 110 11.39 -19.20 -6.94
CA SER A 110 11.34 -20.16 -8.06
C SER A 110 10.17 -19.96 -9.05
N ASN A 111 9.18 -19.15 -8.64
CA ASN A 111 7.97 -18.85 -9.41
C ASN A 111 7.83 -17.37 -9.78
N VAL A 112 8.90 -16.61 -9.75
CA VAL A 112 8.91 -15.20 -10.21
C VAL A 112 8.54 -15.13 -11.71
N GLY A 113 7.70 -14.16 -12.06
CA GLY A 113 7.19 -13.95 -13.42
C GLY A 113 6.20 -14.99 -13.94
N LYS A 114 5.77 -15.94 -13.09
CA LYS A 114 4.84 -17.03 -13.50
C LYS A 114 3.39 -16.80 -13.04
N ILE A 115 3.07 -15.65 -12.47
CA ILE A 115 1.72 -15.37 -11.92
C ILE A 115 0.60 -15.72 -12.91
N PRO A 116 0.63 -15.32 -14.20
CA PRO A 116 -0.46 -15.61 -15.13
C PRO A 116 -0.71 -17.10 -15.38
N SER A 117 0.29 -17.96 -15.11
CA SER A 117 0.21 -19.42 -15.33
C SER A 117 -0.12 -20.22 -14.06
N LEU A 118 -0.29 -19.55 -12.92
CA LEU A 118 -0.55 -20.23 -11.65
C LEU A 118 -1.99 -20.75 -11.59
N SER A 119 -2.15 -22.00 -11.14
CA SER A 119 -3.48 -22.53 -10.75
C SER A 119 -3.98 -21.84 -9.47
N LYS A 120 -5.28 -21.91 -9.20
CA LYS A 120 -5.88 -21.34 -7.97
C LYS A 120 -5.14 -21.78 -6.68
N THR A 121 -4.82 -23.06 -6.57
CA THR A 121 -4.07 -23.62 -5.42
C THR A 121 -2.65 -23.03 -5.33
N GLN A 122 -1.99 -22.84 -6.46
CA GLN A 122 -0.66 -22.21 -6.49
C GLN A 122 -0.72 -20.73 -6.13
N MET A 123 -1.77 -20.00 -6.56
CA MET A 123 -2.01 -18.62 -6.16
C MET A 123 -2.21 -18.50 -4.64
N ALA A 124 -3.04 -19.38 -4.04
CA ALA A 124 -3.25 -19.41 -2.59
C ALA A 124 -1.95 -19.73 -1.82
N LYS A 125 -1.16 -20.70 -2.30
CA LYS A 125 0.13 -21.04 -1.71
C LYS A 125 1.14 -19.88 -1.83
N ARG A 126 1.17 -19.18 -2.97
CA ARG A 126 2.04 -18.02 -3.18
C ARG A 126 1.65 -16.85 -2.28
N THR A 127 0.36 -16.52 -2.21
CA THR A 127 -0.17 -15.49 -1.31
C THR A 127 0.18 -15.79 0.14
N ALA A 128 -0.02 -17.02 0.61
CA ALA A 128 0.35 -17.43 1.97
C ALA A 128 1.85 -17.26 2.23
N LYS A 129 2.73 -17.61 1.27
CA LYS A 129 4.18 -17.36 1.40
C LYS A 129 4.51 -15.87 1.43
N THR A 130 3.83 -15.05 0.62
CA THR A 130 4.01 -13.58 0.63
C THR A 130 3.67 -13.01 2.01
N LEU A 131 2.52 -13.43 2.60
CA LEU A 131 2.13 -13.06 3.96
C LEU A 131 3.17 -13.50 4.99
N PHE A 132 3.62 -14.77 4.90
CA PHE A 132 4.61 -15.32 5.82
C PHE A 132 5.93 -14.56 5.76
N LEU A 133 6.49 -14.37 4.56
CA LEU A 133 7.76 -13.66 4.35
C LEU A 133 7.67 -12.22 4.83
N ASN A 134 6.58 -11.52 4.52
CA ASN A 134 6.37 -10.14 4.96
C ASN A 134 6.32 -10.01 6.49
N LYS A 135 5.74 -10.97 7.21
CA LYS A 135 5.65 -10.94 8.67
C LYS A 135 6.93 -11.39 9.38
N THR A 136 7.79 -12.14 8.71
CA THR A 136 9.02 -12.71 9.29
C THR A 136 10.30 -12.03 8.79
N CYS A 137 10.25 -11.23 7.71
CA CYS A 137 11.41 -10.52 7.19
C CYS A 137 11.76 -9.25 8.01
N PHE A 138 12.94 -8.71 7.75
CA PHE A 138 13.42 -7.49 8.37
C PHE A 138 12.46 -6.32 8.13
N ASN A 139 11.95 -5.73 9.20
CA ASN A 139 11.00 -4.62 9.25
C ASN A 139 9.66 -4.83 8.50
N GLY A 140 9.36 -6.05 8.06
CA GLY A 140 8.15 -6.33 7.28
C GLY A 140 8.15 -5.66 5.90
N LEU A 141 9.33 -5.50 5.31
CA LEU A 141 9.48 -4.89 3.99
C LEU A 141 9.07 -5.89 2.90
N PHE A 142 8.43 -5.39 1.85
CA PHE A 142 8.34 -6.11 0.59
C PHE A 142 9.35 -5.49 -0.39
N ARG A 143 10.35 -6.26 -0.79
CA ARG A 143 11.39 -5.79 -1.71
C ARG A 143 11.85 -6.93 -2.61
N VAL A 144 12.00 -6.61 -3.89
CA VAL A 144 12.54 -7.51 -4.89
C VAL A 144 13.79 -6.92 -5.55
N ASN A 145 14.68 -7.77 -6.06
CA ASN A 145 15.82 -7.35 -6.87
C ASN A 145 15.41 -7.09 -8.33
N SER A 146 16.37 -6.73 -9.19
CA SER A 146 16.13 -6.47 -10.61
C SER A 146 15.57 -7.67 -11.40
N LYS A 147 15.71 -8.90 -10.86
CA LYS A 147 15.13 -10.13 -11.42
C LYS A 147 13.70 -10.40 -10.91
N GLY A 148 13.17 -9.55 -10.02
CA GLY A 148 11.88 -9.75 -9.37
C GLY A 148 11.91 -10.73 -8.17
N GLU A 149 13.09 -11.15 -7.71
CA GLU A 149 13.23 -12.08 -6.59
C GLU A 149 13.16 -11.34 -5.26
N PHE A 150 12.36 -11.85 -4.33
CA PHE A 150 12.27 -11.33 -2.96
C PHE A 150 13.63 -11.44 -2.28
N ASN A 151 14.19 -10.32 -1.81
CA ASN A 151 15.57 -10.25 -1.34
C ASN A 151 15.74 -9.69 0.08
N VAL A 152 14.64 -9.48 0.82
CA VAL A 152 14.73 -9.03 2.21
C VAL A 152 15.27 -10.15 3.09
N PRO A 153 16.21 -9.87 4.02
CA PRO A 153 16.70 -10.86 4.95
C PRO A 153 15.65 -11.17 6.03
N ILE A 154 15.85 -12.26 6.77
CA ILE A 154 15.03 -12.58 7.94
C ILE A 154 15.08 -11.44 8.97
N GLY A 155 13.98 -11.17 9.64
CA GLY A 155 13.90 -10.28 10.78
C GLY A 155 14.31 -10.93 12.09
N SER A 156 14.41 -10.14 13.14
CA SER A 156 14.76 -10.60 14.49
C SER A 156 13.53 -11.03 15.34
N TYR A 157 12.38 -11.21 14.70
CA TYR A 157 11.14 -11.53 15.42
C TYR A 157 11.17 -12.96 15.99
N VAL A 158 11.00 -13.06 17.31
CA VAL A 158 10.84 -14.36 18.00
C VAL A 158 9.41 -14.87 17.81
N ASN A 159 8.44 -13.97 17.98
CA ASN A 159 7.02 -14.25 17.80
C ASN A 159 6.45 -13.28 16.76
N PRO A 160 6.55 -13.57 15.46
CA PRO A 160 5.99 -12.70 14.42
C PRO A 160 4.45 -12.68 14.51
N SER A 161 3.86 -11.48 14.43
CA SER A 161 2.41 -11.34 14.46
C SER A 161 1.83 -11.55 13.06
N PHE A 162 1.24 -12.72 12.86
CA PHE A 162 0.48 -13.05 11.64
C PHE A 162 -0.97 -12.58 11.75
N PRO A 163 -1.65 -12.30 10.63
CA PRO A 163 -3.09 -12.12 10.63
C PRO A 163 -3.78 -13.43 11.06
N SER A 164 -4.83 -13.33 11.87
CA SER A 164 -5.64 -14.48 12.25
C SER A 164 -6.50 -14.98 11.08
N SER A 165 -7.12 -16.14 11.24
CA SER A 165 -8.08 -16.66 10.25
C SER A 165 -9.26 -15.71 10.11
N GLU A 166 -9.74 -15.16 11.22
CA GLU A 166 -10.84 -14.19 11.27
C GLU A 166 -10.47 -12.90 10.55
N ASP A 167 -9.25 -12.36 10.77
CA ASP A 167 -8.76 -11.17 10.05
C ASP A 167 -8.80 -11.38 8.53
N LEU A 168 -8.36 -12.54 8.03
CA LEU A 168 -8.33 -12.83 6.60
C LEU A 168 -9.72 -13.07 6.01
N LEU A 169 -10.65 -13.64 6.77
CA LEU A 169 -12.05 -13.79 6.36
C LEU A 169 -12.78 -12.43 6.35
N GLU A 170 -12.49 -11.55 7.30
CA GLU A 170 -12.99 -10.17 7.27
C GLU A 170 -12.47 -9.40 6.04
N VAL A 171 -11.19 -9.57 5.70
CA VAL A 171 -10.63 -9.02 4.44
C VAL A 171 -11.34 -9.60 3.22
N GLN A 172 -11.58 -10.92 3.18
CA GLN A 172 -12.35 -11.54 2.10
C GLN A 172 -13.73 -10.91 1.95
N SER A 173 -14.44 -10.76 3.06
CA SER A 173 -15.79 -10.16 3.09
C SER A 173 -15.78 -8.72 2.57
N ALA A 174 -14.86 -7.89 3.07
CA ALA A 174 -14.74 -6.49 2.66
C ALA A 174 -14.41 -6.34 1.17
N LEU A 175 -13.62 -7.25 0.61
CA LEU A 175 -13.21 -7.18 -0.79
C LEU A 175 -14.31 -7.64 -1.78
N GLN A 176 -15.45 -8.20 -1.34
CA GLN A 176 -16.47 -8.72 -2.26
C GLN A 176 -17.02 -7.64 -3.21
N SER A 177 -17.23 -6.44 -2.73
CA SER A 177 -17.70 -5.28 -3.53
C SER A 177 -16.58 -4.53 -4.27
N VAL A 178 -15.30 -4.91 -4.10
CA VAL A 178 -14.16 -4.18 -4.64
C VAL A 178 -13.70 -4.76 -5.97
N THR A 179 -13.59 -3.94 -7.01
CA THR A 179 -12.95 -4.29 -8.28
C THR A 179 -11.44 -4.05 -8.19
N ILE A 180 -10.63 -5.06 -8.55
CA ILE A 180 -9.18 -5.07 -8.32
C ILE A 180 -8.45 -5.10 -9.66
N HIS A 181 -7.63 -4.09 -9.92
CA HIS A 181 -6.88 -3.92 -11.16
C HIS A 181 -5.36 -4.00 -10.92
N GLU A 182 -4.65 -4.63 -11.84
CA GLU A 182 -3.20 -4.53 -11.97
C GLU A 182 -2.94 -3.51 -13.08
N ALA A 183 -2.70 -2.26 -12.70
CA ALA A 183 -2.66 -1.15 -13.65
C ALA A 183 -1.85 0.02 -13.12
N PRO A 184 -1.23 0.83 -13.99
CA PRO A 184 -0.70 2.13 -13.64
C PRO A 184 -1.83 3.09 -13.23
N PHE A 185 -1.48 4.13 -12.49
CA PHE A 185 -2.46 5.04 -11.90
C PHE A 185 -3.33 5.77 -12.94
N GLU A 186 -2.79 6.02 -14.13
CA GLU A 186 -3.51 6.72 -15.20
C GLU A 186 -4.73 5.94 -15.70
N GLU A 187 -4.70 4.60 -15.64
CA GLU A 187 -5.84 3.79 -16.10
C GLU A 187 -7.09 3.98 -15.24
N CYS A 188 -6.95 4.53 -14.02
CA CYS A 188 -8.11 4.83 -13.19
C CYS A 188 -9.05 5.88 -13.79
N GLU A 189 -8.60 6.68 -14.76
CA GLU A 189 -9.45 7.64 -15.48
C GLU A 189 -10.71 6.98 -16.05
N ASN A 190 -10.61 5.71 -16.45
CA ASN A 190 -11.72 4.95 -17.02
C ASN A 190 -12.86 4.64 -16.01
N TRP A 191 -12.61 4.85 -14.71
CA TRP A 191 -13.55 4.53 -13.62
C TRP A 191 -13.98 5.79 -12.84
N ILE A 192 -13.57 6.97 -13.31
CA ILE A 192 -13.78 8.25 -12.60
C ILE A 192 -14.76 9.12 -13.35
N ASP A 193 -15.74 9.63 -12.61
CA ASP A 193 -16.69 10.67 -13.07
C ASP A 193 -16.88 11.74 -11.99
N GLY A 194 -17.83 12.67 -12.23
CA GLY A 194 -18.11 13.75 -11.28
C GLY A 194 -18.70 13.33 -9.93
N THR A 195 -19.06 12.04 -9.76
CA THR A 195 -19.58 11.48 -8.51
C THR A 195 -18.53 10.64 -7.76
N SER A 196 -17.29 10.68 -8.21
CA SER A 196 -16.20 9.86 -7.67
C SER A 196 -15.43 10.56 -6.56
N PHE A 197 -15.03 9.78 -5.52
CA PHE A 197 -13.96 10.16 -4.61
C PHE A 197 -12.70 9.35 -4.90
N VAL A 198 -11.57 10.04 -5.12
CA VAL A 198 -10.29 9.41 -5.47
C VAL A 198 -9.24 9.73 -4.42
N TYR A 199 -8.61 8.71 -3.86
CA TYR A 199 -7.50 8.87 -2.94
C TYR A 199 -6.19 8.39 -3.56
N PHE A 200 -5.19 9.28 -3.65
CA PHE A 200 -3.86 9.00 -4.17
C PHE A 200 -2.82 8.90 -3.05
N ASP A 201 -2.15 7.76 -2.97
CA ASP A 201 -1.02 7.52 -2.07
C ASP A 201 0.21 7.04 -2.86
N PRO A 202 0.78 7.90 -3.74
CA PRO A 202 1.92 7.51 -4.57
C PRO A 202 3.15 7.22 -3.71
N PRO A 203 4.16 6.52 -4.24
CA PRO A 203 5.46 6.47 -3.59
C PRO A 203 5.97 7.88 -3.32
N TYR A 204 6.34 8.14 -2.06
CA TYR A 204 6.70 9.48 -1.61
C TYR A 204 8.01 9.95 -2.22
N ARG A 205 8.08 11.23 -2.54
CA ARG A 205 9.33 11.88 -2.98
C ARG A 205 10.38 11.72 -1.87
N PRO A 206 11.58 11.18 -2.18
CA PRO A 206 12.64 11.03 -1.20
C PRO A 206 13.10 12.38 -0.64
N LEU A 207 13.15 12.51 0.69
CA LEU A 207 13.55 13.77 1.36
C LEU A 207 15.08 14.00 1.38
N SER A 208 15.89 13.02 0.97
CA SER A 208 17.36 13.15 0.89
C SER A 208 17.94 12.20 -0.13
N ALA A 209 19.14 12.52 -0.67
CA ALA A 209 19.88 11.66 -1.60
C ALA A 209 20.20 10.27 -1.00
N THR A 210 20.30 10.13 0.31
CA THR A 210 20.52 8.85 1.00
C THR A 210 19.26 8.04 1.20
N SER A 211 18.07 8.63 1.06
CA SER A 211 16.79 7.91 1.13
C SER A 211 16.43 7.16 -0.16
N HIS A 212 17.17 7.37 -1.26
CA HIS A 212 17.06 6.57 -2.48
C HIS A 212 17.34 5.06 -2.28
N PHE A 213 18.02 4.67 -1.20
CA PHE A 213 18.24 3.25 -0.86
C PHE A 213 16.96 2.51 -0.42
N VAL A 214 15.84 3.19 -0.27
CA VAL A 214 14.55 2.60 0.19
C VAL A 214 13.54 2.45 -0.95
N SER A 215 13.83 2.96 -2.14
CA SER A 215 12.99 2.77 -3.32
C SER A 215 13.20 1.36 -3.90
N TYR A 216 12.14 0.56 -3.91
CA TYR A 216 12.24 -0.90 -4.03
C TYR A 216 11.45 -1.50 -5.19
N SER A 217 11.22 -0.75 -6.24
CA SER A 217 10.58 -1.25 -7.46
C SER A 217 11.40 -0.94 -8.72
N LYS A 218 11.27 -1.74 -9.74
CA LYS A 218 11.72 -1.42 -11.10
C LYS A 218 11.01 -0.14 -11.56
N GLY A 219 11.73 1.00 -11.49
CA GLY A 219 11.18 2.33 -11.77
C GLY A 219 10.82 3.06 -10.48
N ASP A 220 11.80 3.78 -9.90
CA ASP A 220 11.55 4.70 -8.80
C ASP A 220 10.55 5.76 -9.26
N PHE A 221 9.49 6.00 -8.46
CA PHE A 221 8.55 7.08 -8.69
C PHE A 221 9.29 8.40 -8.43
N ASN A 222 9.83 8.98 -9.49
CA ASN A 222 10.74 10.12 -9.44
C ASN A 222 10.01 11.46 -9.61
N ASP A 223 10.75 12.57 -9.67
CA ASP A 223 10.17 13.91 -9.82
C ASP A 223 9.36 14.07 -11.13
N GLU A 224 9.73 13.38 -12.21
CA GLU A 224 8.96 13.41 -13.46
C GLU A 224 7.62 12.64 -13.30
N ASP A 225 7.64 11.55 -12.56
CA ASP A 225 6.40 10.81 -12.22
C ASP A 225 5.49 11.64 -11.31
N GLN A 226 6.06 12.40 -10.35
CA GLN A 226 5.29 13.34 -9.52
C GLN A 226 4.66 14.45 -10.35
N LYS A 227 5.37 14.98 -11.35
CA LYS A 227 4.84 15.96 -12.29
C LYS A 227 3.73 15.37 -13.17
N ARG A 228 3.93 14.14 -13.66
CA ARG A 228 2.93 13.40 -14.43
C ARG A 228 1.65 13.18 -13.61
N LEU A 229 1.79 12.78 -12.34
CA LEU A 229 0.65 12.63 -11.43
C LEU A 229 -0.07 13.98 -11.19
N ALA A 230 0.67 15.08 -11.02
CA ALA A 230 0.07 16.39 -10.84
C ALA A 230 -0.69 16.88 -12.08
N MET A 231 -0.20 16.56 -13.30
CA MET A 231 -0.94 16.82 -14.54
C MET A 231 -2.21 15.97 -14.61
N PHE A 232 -2.12 14.72 -14.24
CA PHE A 232 -3.26 13.80 -14.19
C PHE A 232 -4.31 14.25 -13.17
N PHE A 233 -3.89 14.65 -11.98
CA PHE A 233 -4.77 15.23 -10.96
C PHE A 233 -5.56 16.46 -11.49
N ARG A 234 -4.90 17.35 -12.24
CA ARG A 234 -5.58 18.49 -12.90
C ARG A 234 -6.55 18.07 -14.01
N THR A 235 -6.29 16.95 -14.66
CA THR A 235 -7.21 16.42 -15.68
C THR A 235 -8.47 15.89 -15.01
N LEU A 236 -8.30 15.11 -13.93
CA LEU A 236 -9.43 14.57 -13.17
C LEU A 236 -10.24 15.65 -12.44
N ASP A 237 -9.60 16.73 -11.99
CA ASP A 237 -10.31 17.88 -11.39
C ASP A 237 -11.40 18.43 -12.31
N LYS A 238 -11.18 18.39 -13.63
CA LYS A 238 -12.17 18.86 -14.63
C LYS A 238 -13.40 17.96 -14.75
N THR A 239 -13.35 16.74 -14.27
CA THR A 239 -14.50 15.83 -14.28
C THR A 239 -15.50 16.13 -13.16
N GLY A 240 -15.09 16.92 -12.15
CA GLY A 240 -15.87 17.20 -10.95
C GLY A 240 -15.63 16.18 -9.81
N ALA A 241 -14.80 15.16 -10.04
CA ALA A 241 -14.42 14.19 -9.00
C ALA A 241 -13.75 14.88 -7.81
N LYS A 242 -13.98 14.34 -6.61
CA LYS A 242 -13.32 14.77 -5.38
C LYS A 242 -11.97 14.04 -5.25
N LEU A 243 -10.89 14.79 -5.18
CA LEU A 243 -9.53 14.25 -5.20
C LEU A 243 -8.78 14.59 -3.92
N LEU A 244 -8.19 13.59 -3.27
CA LEU A 244 -7.30 13.74 -2.12
C LEU A 244 -5.99 13.00 -2.39
N LEU A 245 -4.86 13.67 -2.23
CA LEU A 245 -3.52 13.10 -2.44
C LEU A 245 -2.67 13.30 -1.20
N SER A 246 -1.95 12.26 -0.78
CA SER A 246 -0.94 12.33 0.28
C SER A 246 0.48 12.28 -0.29
N ASN A 247 1.41 13.03 0.32
CA ASN A 247 2.85 12.94 0.01
C ASN A 247 3.72 13.42 1.18
N SER A 248 5.04 13.22 1.08
CA SER A 248 6.00 13.80 2.02
C SER A 248 6.10 15.33 1.80
N ASP A 249 6.24 16.09 2.90
CA ASP A 249 6.56 17.51 2.79
C ASP A 249 8.07 17.71 2.64
N PRO A 250 8.58 18.17 1.48
CA PRO A 250 10.00 18.40 1.28
C PRO A 250 10.55 19.51 2.20
N LYS A 251 9.69 20.41 2.70
CA LYS A 251 10.07 21.48 3.65
C LYS A 251 10.54 20.94 5.01
N ASN A 252 10.29 19.67 5.31
CA ASN A 252 10.92 18.99 6.47
C ASN A 252 12.45 18.92 6.39
N THR A 253 13.02 19.01 5.18
CA THR A 253 14.47 18.90 4.96
C THR A 253 15.04 20.19 4.38
N ASN A 254 14.33 20.82 3.48
CA ASN A 254 14.69 22.11 2.88
C ASN A 254 13.47 23.05 2.91
N PRO A 255 13.44 24.06 3.80
CA PRO A 255 12.32 25.00 3.94
C PRO A 255 11.96 25.75 2.64
N ASP A 256 12.93 25.89 1.72
CA ASP A 256 12.78 26.61 0.45
C ASP A 256 12.35 25.68 -0.70
N ASP A 257 12.15 24.39 -0.44
CA ASP A 257 11.68 23.44 -1.47
C ASP A 257 10.16 23.60 -1.70
N GLU A 258 9.81 24.28 -2.77
CA GLU A 258 8.44 24.55 -3.19
C GLU A 258 7.93 23.58 -4.27
N PHE A 259 8.55 22.42 -4.41
CA PHE A 259 8.22 21.47 -5.48
C PHE A 259 6.72 21.17 -5.55
N PHE A 260 6.10 20.73 -4.44
CA PHE A 260 4.67 20.43 -4.42
C PHE A 260 3.81 21.69 -4.37
N ASP A 261 4.26 22.76 -3.70
CA ASP A 261 3.52 24.04 -3.67
C ASP A 261 3.33 24.58 -5.10
N ASN A 262 4.36 24.48 -5.94
CA ASN A 262 4.29 24.88 -7.34
C ASN A 262 3.43 23.93 -8.19
N LEU A 263 3.60 22.61 -8.00
CA LEU A 263 2.85 21.60 -8.77
C LEU A 263 1.34 21.67 -8.50
N TYR A 264 0.94 21.94 -7.27
CA TYR A 264 -0.46 21.92 -6.84
C TYR A 264 -0.97 23.30 -6.41
N SER A 265 -0.38 24.40 -6.95
CA SER A 265 -0.67 25.79 -6.58
C SER A 265 -2.14 26.21 -6.71
N LYS A 266 -2.96 25.48 -7.47
CA LYS A 266 -4.40 25.72 -7.65
C LYS A 266 -5.29 24.98 -6.66
N PHE A 267 -4.71 24.16 -5.81
CA PHE A 267 -5.39 23.24 -4.91
C PHE A 267 -5.08 23.58 -3.44
N THR A 268 -5.87 23.09 -2.53
CA THR A 268 -5.60 23.21 -1.10
C THR A 268 -4.52 22.25 -0.69
N ILE A 269 -3.46 22.76 -0.07
CA ILE A 269 -2.32 21.98 0.45
C ILE A 269 -2.28 22.11 1.96
N ASP A 270 -2.68 21.07 2.66
CA ASP A 270 -2.59 20.98 4.11
C ASP A 270 -1.27 20.30 4.51
N ARG A 271 -0.57 20.90 5.47
CA ARG A 271 0.59 20.30 6.13
C ARG A 271 0.16 19.71 7.46
N VAL A 272 0.18 18.40 7.57
CA VAL A 272 -0.30 17.66 8.74
C VAL A 272 0.86 17.00 9.47
N SER A 273 0.81 17.01 10.81
CA SER A 273 1.85 16.41 11.61
C SER A 273 1.69 14.90 11.68
N ALA A 274 2.73 14.16 11.27
CA ALA A 274 2.80 12.72 11.36
C ALA A 274 3.90 12.27 12.32
N ASN A 275 3.61 11.31 13.19
CA ASN A 275 4.59 10.71 14.07
C ASN A 275 5.39 9.64 13.33
N ARG A 276 6.73 9.77 13.21
CA ARG A 276 7.56 8.71 12.64
C ARG A 276 7.72 7.55 13.64
N ALA A 277 7.18 6.40 13.29
CA ALA A 277 7.37 5.16 14.06
C ALA A 277 8.78 4.55 13.93
N ILE A 278 9.53 4.86 12.86
CA ILE A 278 10.81 4.20 12.54
C ILE A 278 11.85 5.25 12.13
N ASN A 279 12.81 5.49 13.03
CA ASN A 279 14.06 6.14 12.67
C ASN A 279 15.21 5.37 13.31
N SER A 280 16.24 5.00 12.53
CA SER A 280 17.43 4.26 13.00
C SER A 280 18.31 5.08 13.95
N LYS A 281 18.14 6.42 14.03
CA LYS A 281 18.82 7.32 14.96
C LYS A 281 17.81 7.95 15.91
N GLY A 282 17.78 7.47 17.15
CA GLY A 282 16.80 7.87 18.18
C GLY A 282 16.72 9.36 18.55
N LEU A 283 17.75 10.14 18.23
CA LEU A 283 17.84 11.58 18.49
C LEU A 283 17.11 12.49 17.48
N LYS A 284 16.55 11.93 16.38
CA LYS A 284 15.79 12.67 15.37
C LYS A 284 14.32 12.18 15.28
N ARG A 285 13.72 11.80 16.41
CA ARG A 285 12.30 11.44 16.51
C ARG A 285 11.49 12.70 16.82
N GLY A 286 11.27 13.55 15.82
CA GLY A 286 10.31 14.65 15.90
C GLY A 286 9.12 14.38 14.98
N PRO A 287 7.99 15.05 15.19
CA PRO A 287 6.90 15.07 14.22
C PRO A 287 7.45 15.62 12.90
N ILE A 288 7.03 15.01 11.80
CA ILE A 288 7.30 15.50 10.46
C ILE A 288 6.00 15.85 9.80
N ASN A 289 6.02 16.82 8.91
CA ASN A 289 4.84 17.15 8.13
C ASN A 289 4.71 16.18 6.95
N GLU A 290 3.47 15.78 6.70
CA GLU A 290 3.04 15.19 5.44
C GLU A 290 2.07 16.16 4.74
N LEU A 291 1.96 16.05 3.43
CA LEU A 291 1.05 16.84 2.63
C LEU A 291 -0.25 16.08 2.41
N LEU A 292 -1.36 16.76 2.59
CA LEU A 292 -2.67 16.34 2.08
C LEU A 292 -3.16 17.41 1.11
N ILE A 293 -3.31 17.04 -0.15
CA ILE A 293 -3.62 17.94 -1.25
C ILE A 293 -5.00 17.59 -1.79
N ARG A 294 -5.90 18.57 -1.87
CA ARG A 294 -7.30 18.34 -2.27
C ARG A 294 -7.82 19.43 -3.20
N ASN A 295 -8.79 19.06 -4.06
CA ASN A 295 -9.43 19.97 -5.00
C ASN A 295 -10.79 20.54 -4.53
N TYR A 296 -11.16 20.27 -3.30
CA TYR A 296 -12.38 20.76 -2.66
C TYR A 296 -12.05 21.56 -1.38
N PRO A 297 -13.00 22.35 -0.84
CA PRO A 297 -12.81 23.17 0.38
C PRO A 297 -12.42 22.41 1.63
#